data_9cb54c76f5adef468a49a2cf163e7f69
#
_entry.id   9cb54c76f5adef468a49a2cf163e7f69
#
_cell.length_a   1.000
_cell.length_b   1.000
_cell.length_c   1.000
_cell.angle_alpha   90.00
_cell.angle_beta   90.00
_cell.angle_gamma   90.00
#
_symmetry.space_group_name_H-M   'P 1'
#
loop_
_entity.id
_entity.type
_entity.pdbx_description
1 polymer ?
#
loop_
_entity_poly.entity_id
_entity_poly.type
_entity_poly.pdbx_seq_one_letter_code
_entity_poly.pdbx_strand_id
1 'polypeptide(L)'
;ESMCLGSICVESFAENVLCATSSHFCSAEKQFRFPLELGNQRPPTAQWTVTGSGAAILSKNGTGPYITHITPGKIVDMGIKDANNMGAAMAPSFVDTLITHFLDTGRNPSYYDAIISGDLGYIGKDIAIDIAKSQGYNIKPNYNDCGVLIFDKSSQDTHSGGSGCACCGTVFSGYLFKQLKEKKIKKLLLIATGALMNSTSSQQGESIPGVAHAISIEI
;
A
#
# COMPACT_ATOMS: atom_id res chain seq x y z
N GLU A 1 7.31 -0.43 3.51
CA GLU A 1 8.23 -0.06 4.59
C GLU A 1 9.58 -0.76 4.43
N SER A 2 9.64 -2.11 4.29
CA SER A 2 10.91 -2.85 4.22
C SER A 2 11.86 -2.36 3.13
N MET A 3 11.36 -2.00 1.94
CA MET A 3 12.20 -1.44 0.88
C MET A 3 12.69 -0.02 1.17
N CYS A 4 11.93 0.81 1.90
CA CYS A 4 12.43 2.11 2.37
C CYS A 4 13.60 1.93 3.34
N LEU A 5 13.44 1.08 4.35
CA LEU A 5 14.51 0.76 5.31
C LEU A 5 15.69 0.08 4.61
N GLY A 6 15.42 -0.86 3.70
CA GLY A 6 16.45 -1.53 2.92
C GLY A 6 17.27 -0.57 2.06
N SER A 7 16.64 0.45 1.47
CA SER A 7 17.35 1.48 0.69
C SER A 7 18.32 2.27 1.57
N ILE A 8 17.90 2.66 2.78
CA ILE A 8 18.76 3.33 3.76
C ILE A 8 19.95 2.44 4.15
N CYS A 9 19.68 1.14 4.39
CA CYS A 9 20.72 0.19 4.75
C CYS A 9 21.75 -0.01 3.62
N VAL A 10 21.29 -0.15 2.38
CA VAL A 10 22.18 -0.30 1.21
C VAL A 10 23.01 0.94 0.98
N GLU A 11 22.42 2.13 1.14
CA GLU A 11 23.17 3.38 0.98
C GLU A 11 24.24 3.58 2.06
N SER A 12 23.95 3.15 3.28
CA SER A 12 24.77 3.51 4.45
C SER A 12 25.82 2.46 4.83
N PHE A 13 25.51 1.15 4.81
CA PHE A 13 26.37 0.13 5.41
C PHE A 13 26.26 -1.30 4.87
N ALA A 14 25.38 -1.56 3.92
CA ALA A 14 25.21 -2.92 3.36
C ALA A 14 25.37 -2.91 1.84
N GLU A 15 25.99 -3.94 1.26
CA GLU A 15 26.03 -4.11 -0.19
C GLU A 15 24.73 -4.66 -0.76
N ASN A 16 24.11 -5.56 -0.01
CA ASN A 16 22.85 -6.21 -0.40
C ASN A 16 21.94 -6.32 0.81
N VAL A 17 20.65 -6.05 0.62
CA VAL A 17 19.61 -6.16 1.64
C VAL A 17 18.43 -6.93 1.10
N LEU A 18 18.02 -7.97 1.83
CA LEU A 18 16.78 -8.71 1.54
C LEU A 18 15.61 -8.01 2.24
N CYS A 19 14.66 -7.56 1.43
CA CYS A 19 13.38 -7.01 1.88
C CYS A 19 12.29 -8.05 1.62
N ALA A 20 11.62 -8.53 2.65
CA ALA A 20 10.59 -9.56 2.53
C ALA A 20 9.38 -9.25 3.40
N THR A 21 8.22 -9.72 2.96
CA THR A 21 6.97 -9.66 3.69
C THR A 21 6.11 -10.87 3.36
N SER A 22 5.28 -11.31 4.30
CA SER A 22 4.32 -12.38 4.10
C SER A 22 3.08 -12.16 4.96
N SER A 23 1.96 -12.68 4.52
CA SER A 23 0.73 -12.78 5.30
C SER A 23 -0.04 -14.05 4.95
N HIS A 24 -0.88 -14.47 5.87
CA HIS A 24 -1.76 -15.61 5.70
C HIS A 24 -3.10 -15.33 6.38
N PHE A 25 -4.20 -15.60 5.70
CA PHE A 25 -5.55 -15.35 6.20
C PHE A 25 -5.80 -15.93 7.61
N CYS A 26 -5.28 -17.12 7.90
CA CYS A 26 -5.45 -17.80 9.19
C CYS A 26 -4.38 -17.47 10.24
N SER A 27 -3.55 -16.45 10.02
CA SER A 27 -2.48 -16.05 10.93
C SER A 27 -2.87 -14.88 11.85
N ALA A 28 -1.89 -14.10 12.29
CA ALA A 28 -2.06 -12.96 13.22
C ALA A 28 -3.11 -11.93 12.79
N GLU A 29 -3.36 -11.78 11.50
CA GLU A 29 -4.37 -10.84 10.99
C GLU A 29 -5.81 -11.33 11.14
N LYS A 30 -6.04 -12.61 11.45
CA LYS A 30 -7.39 -13.19 11.57
C LYS A 30 -8.26 -12.41 12.58
N GLN A 31 -7.68 -11.94 13.67
CA GLN A 31 -8.37 -11.18 14.71
C GLN A 31 -8.94 -9.83 14.24
N PHE A 32 -8.43 -9.29 13.12
CA PHE A 32 -8.91 -8.05 12.52
C PHE A 32 -9.89 -8.29 11.39
N ARG A 33 -10.18 -9.57 11.08
CA ARG A 33 -11.13 -9.95 10.06
C ARG A 33 -12.47 -10.29 10.70
N PHE A 34 -13.43 -10.35 9.84
CA PHE A 34 -14.78 -10.70 10.24
C PHE A 34 -14.79 -12.08 10.87
N PRO A 35 -15.55 -12.31 11.96
CA PRO A 35 -15.61 -13.62 12.60
C PRO A 35 -16.41 -14.59 11.72
N LEU A 36 -15.75 -15.21 10.72
CA LEU A 36 -16.34 -16.13 9.77
C LEU A 36 -17.03 -17.32 10.45
N GLU A 37 -16.51 -17.72 11.60
CA GLU A 37 -17.06 -18.80 12.43
C GLU A 37 -18.48 -18.50 12.93
N LEU A 38 -18.86 -17.23 13.04
CA LEU A 38 -20.19 -16.81 13.46
C LEU A 38 -21.16 -16.58 12.29
N GLY A 39 -20.73 -16.81 11.05
CA GLY A 39 -21.57 -16.64 9.88
C GLY A 39 -22.07 -15.21 9.62
N ASN A 40 -21.39 -14.21 10.17
CA ASN A 40 -21.77 -12.81 9.98
C ASN A 40 -21.56 -12.37 8.54
N GLN A 41 -22.41 -11.48 8.03
CA GLN A 41 -22.22 -10.87 6.73
C GLN A 41 -21.04 -9.89 6.77
N ARG A 42 -20.19 -9.97 5.77
CA ARG A 42 -19.11 -9.01 5.57
C ARG A 42 -19.69 -7.71 4.99
N PRO A 43 -19.38 -6.53 5.56
CA PRO A 43 -19.80 -5.26 4.97
C PRO A 43 -19.12 -5.04 3.60
N PRO A 44 -19.70 -4.19 2.73
CA PRO A 44 -19.10 -3.87 1.42
C PRO A 44 -17.69 -3.26 1.52
N THR A 45 -17.35 -2.67 2.68
CA THR A 45 -16.04 -2.08 2.98
C THR A 45 -14.99 -3.12 3.36
N ALA A 46 -15.39 -4.36 3.69
CA ALA A 46 -14.48 -5.42 4.10
C ALA A 46 -13.50 -5.78 2.98
N GLN A 47 -12.29 -6.12 3.38
CA GLN A 47 -11.23 -6.60 2.50
C GLN A 47 -10.83 -8.02 2.87
N TRP A 48 -10.29 -8.76 1.91
CA TRP A 48 -9.82 -10.12 2.13
C TRP A 48 -8.32 -10.13 2.41
N THR A 49 -7.88 -10.84 3.44
CA THR A 49 -6.44 -10.98 3.70
C THR A 49 -5.79 -11.78 2.58
N VAL A 50 -4.77 -11.20 1.97
CA VAL A 50 -3.95 -11.87 0.97
C VAL A 50 -3.09 -12.92 1.64
N THR A 51 -3.23 -14.18 1.21
CA THR A 51 -2.27 -15.23 1.54
C THR A 51 -1.19 -15.24 0.49
N GLY A 52 0.00 -14.81 0.87
CA GLY A 52 1.10 -14.67 -0.07
C GLY A 52 2.38 -14.14 0.57
N SER A 53 3.36 -13.93 -0.27
CA SER A 53 4.63 -13.32 0.13
C SER A 53 5.24 -12.55 -1.04
N GLY A 54 6.12 -11.62 -0.71
CA GLY A 54 6.95 -10.91 -1.68
C GLY A 54 8.34 -10.69 -1.10
N ALA A 55 9.35 -10.79 -1.95
CA ALA A 55 10.72 -10.52 -1.56
C ALA A 55 11.46 -9.79 -2.69
N ALA A 56 12.34 -8.88 -2.29
CA ALA A 56 13.22 -8.16 -3.20
C ALA A 56 14.62 -8.05 -2.57
N ILE A 57 15.64 -8.22 -3.38
CA ILE A 57 17.02 -7.91 -3.00
C ILE A 57 17.33 -6.52 -3.53
N LEU A 58 17.68 -5.60 -2.63
CA LEU A 58 18.23 -4.31 -2.96
C LEU A 58 19.75 -4.40 -2.96
N SER A 59 20.39 -3.84 -3.98
CA SER A 59 21.85 -3.84 -4.12
C SER A 59 22.32 -2.44 -4.48
N LYS A 60 23.49 -2.05 -3.98
CA LYS A 60 24.12 -0.78 -4.30
C LYS A 60 24.49 -0.68 -5.78
N ASN A 61 24.85 -1.82 -6.40
CA ASN A 61 25.27 -1.90 -7.77
C ASN A 61 24.32 -2.82 -8.56
N GLY A 62 23.94 -2.42 -9.76
CA GLY A 62 23.05 -3.23 -10.59
C GLY A 62 22.69 -2.54 -11.91
N THR A 63 21.82 -3.20 -12.69
CA THR A 63 21.35 -2.71 -14.00
C THR A 63 19.87 -2.27 -13.97
N GLY A 64 19.36 -1.94 -12.76
CA GLY A 64 18.01 -1.43 -12.54
C GLY A 64 16.90 -2.49 -12.62
N PRO A 65 15.64 -2.18 -12.28
CA PRO A 65 15.11 -0.86 -11.89
C PRO A 65 15.76 -0.28 -10.64
N TYR A 66 15.80 1.05 -10.54
CA TYR A 66 16.44 1.77 -9.46
C TYR A 66 15.42 2.42 -8.54
N ILE A 67 15.59 2.30 -7.22
CA ILE A 67 14.89 3.16 -6.26
C ILE A 67 15.61 4.51 -6.27
N THR A 68 14.95 5.54 -6.77
CA THR A 68 15.54 6.88 -6.93
C THR A 68 15.23 7.80 -5.74
N HIS A 69 14.09 7.62 -5.11
CA HIS A 69 13.64 8.40 -3.96
C HIS A 69 12.85 7.54 -2.98
N ILE A 70 12.99 7.85 -1.72
CA ILE A 70 12.12 7.35 -0.64
C ILE A 70 11.50 8.54 0.08
N THR A 71 10.26 8.41 0.50
CA THR A 71 9.56 9.41 1.33
C THR A 71 8.91 8.67 2.50
N PRO A 72 9.58 8.62 3.65
CA PRO A 72 8.97 8.13 4.88
C PRO A 72 7.80 9.03 5.27
N GLY A 73 6.62 8.45 5.41
CA GLY A 73 5.43 9.20 5.84
C GLY A 73 5.29 9.24 7.36
N LYS A 74 4.41 10.09 7.83
CA LYS A 74 4.04 10.22 9.23
C LYS A 74 2.74 9.49 9.54
N ILE A 75 2.43 9.32 10.81
CA ILE A 75 1.15 8.83 11.30
C ILE A 75 0.10 9.93 11.08
N VAL A 76 -1.03 9.56 10.45
CA VAL A 76 -2.18 10.43 10.21
C VAL A 76 -3.40 9.80 10.86
N ASP A 77 -4.08 10.55 11.71
CA ASP A 77 -5.32 10.12 12.37
C ASP A 77 -6.45 11.11 12.04
N MET A 78 -7.47 10.62 11.36
CA MET A 78 -8.67 11.38 10.99
C MET A 78 -9.88 10.99 11.83
N GLY A 79 -9.67 10.29 12.94
CA GLY A 79 -10.74 9.89 13.85
C GLY A 79 -11.60 8.73 13.35
N ILE A 80 -11.15 7.97 12.35
CA ILE A 80 -11.88 6.80 11.84
C ILE A 80 -11.84 5.69 12.88
N LYS A 81 -13.03 5.16 13.23
CA LYS A 81 -13.20 4.12 14.27
C LYS A 81 -13.76 2.80 13.73
N ASP A 82 -14.21 2.78 12.48
CA ASP A 82 -14.78 1.59 11.87
C ASP A 82 -13.67 0.61 11.43
N ALA A 83 -13.46 -0.42 12.24
CA ALA A 83 -12.51 -1.48 11.98
C ALA A 83 -12.81 -2.29 10.69
N ASN A 84 -14.03 -2.19 10.16
CA ASN A 84 -14.41 -2.85 8.91
C ASN A 84 -14.13 -1.97 7.67
N ASN A 85 -13.65 -0.75 7.85
CA ASN A 85 -13.33 0.17 6.76
C ASN A 85 -11.88 0.65 6.85
N MET A 86 -10.95 -0.27 6.71
CA MET A 86 -9.51 0.01 6.77
C MET A 86 -9.06 0.95 5.64
N GLY A 87 -9.69 0.86 4.48
CA GLY A 87 -9.41 1.76 3.38
C GLY A 87 -9.65 3.23 3.73
N ALA A 88 -10.74 3.54 4.46
CA ALA A 88 -11.00 4.90 4.94
C ALA A 88 -9.97 5.36 5.98
N ALA A 89 -9.51 4.46 6.85
CA ALA A 89 -8.49 4.79 7.85
C ALA A 89 -7.11 5.09 7.22
N MET A 90 -6.75 4.35 6.16
CA MET A 90 -5.43 4.46 5.53
C MET A 90 -5.35 5.51 4.39
N ALA A 91 -6.45 5.83 3.71
CA ALA A 91 -6.45 6.74 2.56
C ALA A 91 -5.86 8.14 2.88
N PRO A 92 -6.14 8.76 4.06
CA PRO A 92 -5.54 10.05 4.40
C PRO A 92 -4.01 10.00 4.51
N SER A 93 -3.45 8.94 5.10
CA SER A 93 -1.99 8.80 5.23
C SER A 93 -1.32 8.56 3.86
N PHE A 94 -1.98 7.82 2.98
CA PHE A 94 -1.53 7.68 1.59
C PHE A 94 -1.44 9.04 0.90
N VAL A 95 -2.49 9.87 0.99
CA VAL A 95 -2.51 11.19 0.33
C VAL A 95 -1.51 12.15 0.95
N ASP A 96 -1.36 12.16 2.28
CA ASP A 96 -0.35 12.98 2.96
C ASP A 96 1.07 12.64 2.46
N THR A 97 1.41 11.36 2.40
CA THR A 97 2.72 10.90 1.91
C THR A 97 2.91 11.20 0.42
N LEU A 98 1.87 11.02 -0.39
CA LEU A 98 1.88 11.35 -1.82
C LEU A 98 2.20 12.83 -2.06
N ILE A 99 1.50 13.72 -1.38
CA ILE A 99 1.69 15.17 -1.52
C ILE A 99 3.07 15.57 -0.99
N THR A 100 3.48 15.05 0.15
CA THR A 100 4.83 15.28 0.68
C THR A 100 5.88 14.86 -0.33
N HIS A 101 5.73 13.68 -0.95
CA HIS A 101 6.63 13.21 -1.99
C HIS A 101 6.70 14.18 -3.19
N PHE A 102 5.58 14.71 -3.65
CA PHE A 102 5.57 15.67 -4.74
C PHE A 102 6.24 16.99 -4.38
N LEU A 103 6.00 17.49 -3.18
CA LEU A 103 6.61 18.75 -2.70
C LEU A 103 8.12 18.60 -2.53
N ASP A 104 8.58 17.52 -1.90
CA ASP A 104 10.00 17.30 -1.63
C ASP A 104 10.82 17.05 -2.90
N THR A 105 10.21 16.40 -3.91
CA THR A 105 10.91 16.04 -5.15
C THR A 105 10.70 17.04 -6.29
N GLY A 106 9.77 17.98 -6.16
CA GLY A 106 9.35 18.88 -7.23
C GLY A 106 8.61 18.16 -8.36
N ARG A 107 8.10 16.96 -8.10
CA ARG A 107 7.35 16.14 -9.08
C ARG A 107 5.84 16.36 -8.96
N ASN A 108 5.10 15.81 -9.89
CA ASN A 108 3.64 15.85 -9.92
C ASN A 108 3.07 14.50 -10.42
N PRO A 109 1.75 14.28 -10.36
CA PRO A 109 1.17 13.00 -10.80
C PRO A 109 1.55 12.58 -12.21
N SER A 110 1.67 13.51 -13.16
CA SER A 110 1.98 13.19 -14.56
C SER A 110 3.44 12.78 -14.80
N TYR A 111 4.31 12.93 -13.81
CA TYR A 111 5.69 12.44 -13.88
C TYR A 111 5.75 10.91 -13.89
N TYR A 112 4.79 10.25 -13.24
CA TYR A 112 4.76 8.81 -13.08
C TYR A 112 3.87 8.13 -14.11
N ASP A 113 4.32 7.00 -14.65
CA ASP A 113 3.47 6.14 -15.48
C ASP A 113 2.41 5.43 -14.64
N ALA A 114 2.77 5.10 -13.39
CA ALA A 114 1.86 4.48 -12.43
C ALA A 114 2.13 4.98 -11.00
N ILE A 115 1.05 5.28 -10.29
CA ILE A 115 1.02 5.54 -8.85
C ILE A 115 0.22 4.39 -8.24
N ILE A 116 0.79 3.65 -7.29
CA ILE A 116 0.16 2.45 -6.75
C ILE A 116 0.17 2.51 -5.22
N SER A 117 -1.00 2.38 -4.61
CA SER A 117 -1.14 2.23 -3.15
C SER A 117 -1.03 0.77 -2.70
N GLY A 118 -0.84 0.56 -1.41
CA GLY A 118 -0.59 -0.75 -0.81
C GLY A 118 -1.80 -1.67 -0.81
N ASP A 119 -2.85 -1.28 -0.12
CA ASP A 119 -4.03 -2.12 0.11
C ASP A 119 -5.25 -1.33 0.59
N LEU A 120 -5.50 -0.17 -0.01
CA LEU A 120 -6.67 0.65 0.26
C LEU A 120 -7.98 -0.02 -0.20
N GLY A 121 -7.89 -0.90 -1.18
CA GLY A 121 -9.04 -1.52 -1.81
C GLY A 121 -9.87 -0.55 -2.63
N TYR A 122 -11.02 -1.00 -3.14
CA TYR A 122 -11.87 -0.17 -4.02
C TYR A 122 -12.35 1.11 -3.30
N ILE A 123 -12.85 0.98 -2.08
CA ILE A 123 -13.42 2.12 -1.34
C ILE A 123 -12.32 3.10 -0.91
N GLY A 124 -11.24 2.61 -0.33
CA GLY A 124 -10.14 3.48 0.08
C GLY A 124 -9.44 4.15 -1.10
N LYS A 125 -9.36 3.48 -2.26
CA LYS A 125 -8.87 4.06 -3.51
C LYS A 125 -9.72 5.25 -3.96
N ASP A 126 -11.05 5.14 -3.94
CA ASP A 126 -11.94 6.21 -4.33
C ASP A 126 -11.84 7.40 -3.35
N ILE A 127 -11.79 7.12 -2.04
CA ILE A 127 -11.56 8.14 -1.00
C ILE A 127 -10.23 8.87 -1.24
N ALA A 128 -9.16 8.14 -1.54
CA ALA A 128 -7.84 8.72 -1.81
C ALA A 128 -7.85 9.65 -3.04
N ILE A 129 -8.58 9.27 -4.11
CA ILE A 129 -8.76 10.13 -5.29
C ILE A 129 -9.46 11.44 -4.91
N ASP A 130 -10.52 11.37 -4.12
CA ASP A 130 -11.29 12.56 -3.72
C ASP A 130 -10.47 13.47 -2.80
N ILE A 131 -9.75 12.92 -1.81
CA ILE A 131 -8.87 13.69 -0.94
C ILE A 131 -7.76 14.35 -1.77
N ALA A 132 -7.06 13.61 -2.64
CA ALA A 132 -5.99 14.17 -3.47
C ALA A 132 -6.52 15.29 -4.38
N LYS A 133 -7.71 15.11 -4.97
CA LYS A 133 -8.37 16.12 -5.80
C LYS A 133 -8.71 17.39 -5.01
N SER A 134 -9.18 17.27 -3.78
CA SER A 134 -9.47 18.42 -2.90
C SER A 134 -8.21 19.23 -2.56
N GLN A 135 -7.04 18.60 -2.61
CA GLN A 135 -5.72 19.22 -2.43
C GLN A 135 -5.07 19.70 -3.74
N GLY A 136 -5.81 19.64 -4.86
CA GLY A 136 -5.33 20.11 -6.15
C GLY A 136 -4.57 19.07 -7.00
N TYR A 137 -4.50 17.80 -6.58
CA TYR A 137 -3.79 16.75 -7.32
C TYR A 137 -4.76 15.78 -8.01
N ASN A 138 -4.72 15.71 -9.33
CA ASN A 138 -5.48 14.71 -10.07
C ASN A 138 -4.64 13.47 -10.33
N ILE A 139 -4.82 12.45 -9.50
CA ILE A 139 -4.11 11.16 -9.63
C ILE A 139 -4.89 10.11 -10.41
N LYS A 140 -6.20 10.30 -10.62
CA LYS A 140 -7.10 9.30 -11.21
C LYS A 140 -6.61 8.66 -12.52
N PRO A 141 -5.92 9.37 -13.45
CA PRO A 141 -5.53 8.78 -14.74
C PRO A 141 -4.53 7.63 -14.65
N ASN A 142 -3.62 7.64 -13.66
CA ASN A 142 -2.52 6.69 -13.53
C ASN A 142 -2.41 6.05 -12.14
N TYR A 143 -3.48 6.17 -11.32
CA TYR A 143 -3.53 5.62 -9.97
C TYR A 143 -4.28 4.30 -9.92
N ASN A 144 -3.69 3.32 -9.22
CA ASN A 144 -4.34 2.07 -8.86
C ASN A 144 -3.89 1.60 -7.46
N ASP A 145 -4.38 0.45 -7.02
CA ASP A 145 -4.18 -0.09 -5.68
C ASP A 145 -3.87 -1.58 -5.74
N CYS A 146 -2.93 -2.06 -4.94
CA CYS A 146 -2.56 -3.48 -4.93
C CYS A 146 -3.71 -4.37 -4.48
N GLY A 147 -4.53 -3.93 -3.52
CA GLY A 147 -5.72 -4.67 -3.08
C GLY A 147 -6.79 -4.77 -4.16
N VAL A 148 -6.82 -3.82 -5.11
CA VAL A 148 -7.66 -3.87 -6.30
C VAL A 148 -7.08 -4.80 -7.37
N LEU A 149 -5.76 -4.80 -7.53
CA LEU A 149 -5.07 -5.55 -8.58
C LEU A 149 -4.96 -7.05 -8.32
N ILE A 150 -4.98 -7.48 -7.04
CA ILE A 150 -4.65 -8.86 -6.68
C ILE A 150 -5.79 -9.85 -6.88
N PHE A 151 -7.04 -9.39 -6.84
CA PHE A 151 -8.23 -10.22 -7.00
C PHE A 151 -9.07 -9.78 -8.19
N ASP A 152 -9.68 -10.77 -8.87
CA ASP A 152 -10.67 -10.51 -9.90
C ASP A 152 -12.04 -10.27 -9.26
N LYS A 153 -12.50 -9.02 -9.28
CA LYS A 153 -13.79 -8.61 -8.71
C LYS A 153 -14.99 -9.32 -9.32
N SER A 154 -14.87 -9.79 -10.57
CA SER A 154 -15.99 -10.43 -11.29
C SER A 154 -16.23 -11.88 -10.88
N SER A 155 -15.18 -12.56 -10.41
CA SER A 155 -15.19 -13.99 -10.10
C SER A 155 -14.89 -14.32 -8.64
N GLN A 156 -14.36 -13.35 -7.88
CA GLN A 156 -13.94 -13.54 -6.49
C GLN A 156 -14.67 -12.58 -5.55
N ASP A 157 -15.35 -13.13 -4.55
CA ASP A 157 -16.11 -12.36 -3.56
C ASP A 157 -15.17 -11.76 -2.49
N THR A 158 -14.47 -10.67 -2.83
CA THR A 158 -13.56 -9.98 -1.93
C THR A 158 -14.03 -8.59 -1.50
N HIS A 159 -15.27 -8.22 -1.82
CA HIS A 159 -15.92 -6.93 -1.53
C HIS A 159 -15.03 -5.73 -1.92
N SER A 160 -14.32 -5.11 -0.95
CA SER A 160 -13.43 -3.97 -1.23
C SER A 160 -12.03 -4.38 -1.72
N GLY A 161 -11.77 -5.66 -1.98
CA GLY A 161 -10.51 -6.14 -2.53
C GLY A 161 -9.61 -6.80 -1.50
N GLY A 162 -8.31 -6.86 -1.78
CA GLY A 162 -7.30 -7.47 -0.92
C GLY A 162 -6.72 -6.49 0.10
N SER A 163 -6.18 -7.05 1.18
CA SER A 163 -5.44 -6.31 2.22
C SER A 163 -4.45 -7.24 2.93
N GLY A 164 -3.61 -6.66 3.77
CA GLY A 164 -2.68 -7.39 4.61
C GLY A 164 -1.21 -7.17 4.26
N CYS A 165 -0.34 -7.56 5.18
CA CYS A 165 1.11 -7.27 5.10
C CYS A 165 1.77 -7.72 3.79
N ALA A 166 1.29 -8.81 3.17
CA ALA A 166 1.84 -9.30 1.90
C ALA A 166 1.14 -8.74 0.66
N CYS A 167 0.03 -8.02 0.77
CA CYS A 167 -0.74 -7.57 -0.39
C CYS A 167 0.15 -6.79 -1.38
N CYS A 168 0.75 -5.70 -0.92
CA CYS A 168 1.66 -4.88 -1.72
C CYS A 168 2.89 -5.68 -2.19
N GLY A 169 3.51 -6.47 -1.31
CA GLY A 169 4.69 -7.26 -1.64
C GLY A 169 4.45 -8.31 -2.72
N THR A 170 3.31 -9.00 -2.66
CA THR A 170 2.91 -10.00 -3.66
C THR A 170 2.64 -9.36 -5.03
N VAL A 171 1.89 -8.24 -5.06
CA VAL A 171 1.61 -7.53 -6.31
C VAL A 171 2.88 -6.92 -6.89
N PHE A 172 3.74 -6.34 -6.04
CA PHE A 172 5.01 -5.80 -6.50
C PHE A 172 5.88 -6.88 -7.13
N SER A 173 6.16 -7.98 -6.42
CA SER A 173 7.07 -9.03 -6.88
C SER A 173 6.51 -9.81 -8.08
N GLY A 174 5.20 -10.12 -8.08
CA GLY A 174 4.57 -10.94 -9.11
C GLY A 174 4.14 -10.17 -10.36
N TYR A 175 3.78 -8.90 -10.23
CA TYR A 175 3.20 -8.14 -11.33
C TYR A 175 3.97 -6.87 -11.65
N LEU A 176 4.10 -5.91 -10.70
CA LEU A 176 4.67 -4.59 -11.00
C LEU A 176 6.13 -4.67 -11.41
N PHE A 177 6.92 -5.51 -10.76
CA PHE A 177 8.33 -5.70 -11.11
C PHE A 177 8.49 -6.26 -12.53
N LYS A 178 7.60 -7.15 -12.96
CA LYS A 178 7.57 -7.63 -14.34
C LYS A 178 7.25 -6.51 -15.33
N GLN A 179 6.27 -5.64 -15.00
CA GLN A 179 5.94 -4.48 -15.84
C GLN A 179 7.14 -3.52 -15.98
N LEU A 180 7.90 -3.31 -14.90
CA LEU A 180 9.14 -2.55 -14.93
C LEU A 180 10.20 -3.25 -15.83
N LYS A 181 10.47 -4.53 -15.63
CA LYS A 181 11.43 -5.30 -16.45
C LYS A 181 11.09 -5.29 -17.92
N GLU A 182 9.82 -5.36 -18.28
CA GLU A 182 9.31 -5.29 -19.64
C GLU A 182 9.21 -3.86 -20.18
N LYS A 183 9.61 -2.86 -19.40
CA LYS A 183 9.55 -1.41 -19.71
C LYS A 183 8.16 -0.89 -20.09
N LYS A 184 7.10 -1.58 -19.64
CA LYS A 184 5.72 -1.12 -19.77
C LYS A 184 5.40 0.01 -18.79
N ILE A 185 6.02 -0.03 -17.62
CA ILE A 185 6.08 1.03 -16.63
C ILE A 185 7.56 1.41 -16.51
N LYS A 186 7.89 2.69 -16.64
CA LYS A 186 9.26 3.20 -16.51
C LYS A 186 9.45 4.00 -15.22
N LYS A 187 8.39 4.63 -14.73
CA LYS A 187 8.36 5.46 -13.53
C LYS A 187 7.19 5.06 -12.64
N LEU A 188 7.48 4.30 -11.61
CA LEU A 188 6.51 3.80 -10.64
C LEU A 188 6.67 4.55 -9.32
N LEU A 189 5.59 5.11 -8.79
CA LEU A 189 5.50 5.54 -7.41
C LEU A 189 4.68 4.51 -6.62
N LEU A 190 5.33 3.76 -5.75
CA LEU A 190 4.69 2.77 -4.89
C LEU A 190 4.61 3.32 -3.48
N ILE A 191 3.39 3.44 -2.94
CA ILE A 191 3.13 3.98 -1.60
C ILE A 191 2.42 2.91 -0.78
N ALA A 192 3.19 2.16 -0.01
CA ALA A 192 2.65 1.13 0.86
C ALA A 192 1.92 1.77 2.06
N THR A 193 0.77 1.21 2.37
CA THR A 193 -0.16 1.71 3.41
C THR A 193 -0.26 0.73 4.56
N GLY A 194 -0.54 1.24 5.74
CA GLY A 194 -0.77 0.45 6.94
C GLY A 194 -1.73 1.16 7.90
N ALA A 195 -2.56 0.38 8.60
CA ALA A 195 -3.39 0.84 9.69
C ALA A 195 -2.78 0.42 11.02
N LEU A 196 -2.65 1.36 11.93
CA LEU A 196 -2.12 1.14 13.27
C LEU A 196 -3.27 0.70 14.20
N MET A 197 -3.73 -0.52 13.99
CA MET A 197 -4.86 -1.09 14.73
C MET A 197 -4.39 -2.21 15.65
N ASN A 198 -4.92 -2.22 16.86
CA ASN A 198 -4.89 -3.39 17.73
C ASN A 198 -6.29 -3.70 18.25
N SER A 199 -6.51 -4.95 18.65
CA SER A 199 -7.82 -5.40 19.12
C SER A 199 -8.32 -4.64 20.34
N THR A 200 -7.44 -4.27 21.26
CA THR A 200 -7.81 -3.57 22.50
C THR A 200 -8.28 -2.16 22.21
N SER A 201 -7.50 -1.35 21.47
CA SER A 201 -7.89 0.05 21.16
C SER A 201 -9.16 0.11 20.31
N SER A 202 -9.29 -0.79 19.33
CA SER A 202 -10.49 -0.86 18.50
C SER A 202 -11.75 -1.22 19.30
N GLN A 203 -11.66 -2.18 20.23
CA GLN A 203 -12.78 -2.55 21.11
C GLN A 203 -13.13 -1.45 22.14
N GLN A 204 -12.18 -0.60 22.49
CA GLN A 204 -12.39 0.56 23.35
C GLN A 204 -12.95 1.78 22.58
N GLY A 205 -13.15 1.66 21.27
CA GLY A 205 -13.69 2.73 20.42
C GLY A 205 -12.69 3.84 20.12
N GLU A 206 -11.39 3.56 20.22
CA GLU A 206 -10.34 4.48 19.78
C GLU A 206 -10.29 4.56 18.25
N SER A 207 -9.71 5.64 17.76
CA SER A 207 -9.48 5.83 16.32
C SER A 207 -8.38 4.88 15.79
N ILE A 208 -8.37 4.69 14.47
CA ILE A 208 -7.42 3.87 13.75
C ILE A 208 -6.53 4.79 12.91
N PRO A 209 -5.34 5.16 13.40
CA PRO A 209 -4.41 5.96 12.63
C PRO A 209 -3.85 5.17 11.46
N GLY A 210 -3.55 5.86 10.35
CA GLY A 210 -2.87 5.29 9.20
C GLY A 210 -1.42 5.77 9.10
N VAL A 211 -0.60 5.01 8.38
CA VAL A 211 0.75 5.39 7.98
C VAL A 211 1.02 4.92 6.56
N ALA A 212 1.81 5.66 5.80
CA ALA A 212 2.20 5.24 4.46
C ALA A 212 3.64 5.66 4.18
N HIS A 213 4.35 4.88 3.35
CA HIS A 213 5.73 5.18 2.95
C HIS A 213 5.86 5.00 1.45
N ALA A 214 6.50 5.97 0.79
CA ALA A 214 6.66 5.99 -0.65
C ALA A 214 8.06 5.59 -1.10
N ILE A 215 8.13 4.86 -2.21
CA ILE A 215 9.34 4.63 -2.99
C ILE A 215 9.08 4.97 -4.46
N SER A 216 9.98 5.72 -5.08
CA SER A 216 10.00 5.98 -6.52
C SER A 216 10.96 5.01 -7.19
N ILE A 217 10.47 4.25 -8.17
CA ILE A 217 11.25 3.25 -8.90
C ILE A 217 11.28 3.61 -10.37
N GLU A 218 12.47 3.69 -10.95
CA GLU A 218 12.67 4.16 -12.33
C GLU A 218 13.62 3.24 -13.10
N ILE A 219 13.47 3.23 -14.44
CA ILE A 219 14.32 2.46 -15.38
C ILE A 219 15.10 3.43 -16.23
#